data_549b03fde59e85006496618836cf01bd
#
_entry.id   549b03fde59e85006496618836cf01bd
#
_cell.length_a   1.000
_cell.length_b   1.000
_cell.length_c   1.000
_cell.angle_alpha   90.00
_cell.angle_beta   90.00
_cell.angle_gamma   90.00
#
_symmetry.space_group_name_H-M   'P 1'
#
loop_
_entity.id
_entity.type
_entity.pdbx_description
1 polymer ?
#
loop_
_entity_poly.entity_id
_entity_poly.type
_entity_poly.pdbx_seq_one_letter_code
_entity_poly.pdbx_strand_id
1 'polypeptide(L)'
;QSRASLGSSAFPLAEAGQRDGGPATTHWALASQFRQRYPRVRLQVQHLHCQHQQRFTSGGAQAGLDLCLHLISQHAGPWLAEQVAAALVVDRQRGEQTRFQPLLPTPRQDDPALLDLLRWLQRRHAESIDLDMLAARLHCSTRTLLRRFKAATGLTPNDYLQRLRIVAAQSALRQPQQSLEQIALSVGYQDRATFARLFKQLCGETPGAYRRRVLAP
;
A
#
# COMPACT_ATOMS: atom_id res chain seq x y z
N GLN A 1 31.16 9.45 -8.28
CA GLN A 1 30.69 9.38 -6.89
C GLN A 1 29.28 8.79 -6.83
N SER A 2 29.10 7.77 -6.02
CA SER A 2 27.77 7.21 -5.74
C SER A 2 26.91 8.22 -4.97
N ARG A 3 25.62 8.33 -5.37
CA ARG A 3 24.65 9.23 -4.72
C ARG A 3 23.44 8.43 -4.28
N ALA A 4 23.04 8.59 -3.03
CA ALA A 4 21.86 7.97 -2.46
C ALA A 4 20.85 9.02 -2.01
N SER A 5 19.56 8.75 -2.20
CA SER A 5 18.48 9.60 -1.73
C SER A 5 17.42 8.78 -0.98
N LEU A 6 16.89 9.35 0.08
CA LEU A 6 15.94 8.72 0.98
C LEU A 6 14.57 9.38 0.85
N GLY A 7 13.53 8.57 0.64
CA GLY A 7 12.14 9.04 0.63
C GLY A 7 11.87 10.18 -0.36
N SER A 8 11.52 11.37 0.15
CA SER A 8 11.25 12.55 -0.66
C SER A 8 12.47 13.14 -1.38
N SER A 9 13.70 12.79 -0.97
CA SER A 9 14.92 13.26 -1.62
C SER A 9 15.11 12.71 -3.05
N ALA A 10 14.24 11.82 -3.51
CA ALA A 10 14.16 11.42 -4.92
C ALA A 10 13.73 12.59 -5.83
N PHE A 11 12.96 13.56 -5.32
CA PHE A 11 12.50 14.74 -6.06
C PHE A 11 13.67 15.63 -6.56
N PRO A 12 14.59 16.08 -5.71
CA PRO A 12 15.76 16.84 -6.17
C PRO A 12 16.61 16.11 -7.23
N LEU A 13 16.75 14.78 -7.12
CA LEU A 13 17.48 14.00 -8.13
C LEU A 13 16.74 13.96 -9.47
N ALA A 14 15.43 13.85 -9.45
CA ALA A 14 14.60 13.89 -10.64
C ALA A 14 14.58 15.30 -11.26
N GLU A 15 14.47 16.37 -10.45
CA GLU A 15 14.53 17.77 -10.87
C GLU A 15 15.83 18.08 -11.63
N ALA A 16 16.95 17.56 -11.15
CA ALA A 16 18.26 17.69 -11.79
C ALA A 16 18.42 16.82 -13.07
N GLY A 17 17.35 16.19 -13.57
CA GLY A 17 17.38 15.29 -14.75
C GLY A 17 18.18 14.01 -14.54
N GLN A 18 18.66 13.75 -13.33
CA GLN A 18 19.58 12.63 -13.04
C GLN A 18 18.86 11.27 -13.01
N ARG A 19 17.56 11.22 -13.26
CA ARG A 19 16.73 10.02 -13.27
C ARG A 19 15.94 9.80 -14.56
N ASP A 20 16.07 10.68 -15.53
CA ASP A 20 15.35 10.57 -16.80
C ASP A 20 15.63 9.24 -17.48
N GLY A 21 14.57 8.52 -17.88
CA GLY A 21 14.63 7.20 -18.50
C GLY A 21 15.01 6.04 -17.56
N GLY A 22 15.46 6.32 -16.33
CA GLY A 22 15.89 5.31 -15.35
C GLY A 22 14.84 4.95 -14.31
N PRO A 23 15.01 3.81 -13.61
CA PRO A 23 14.17 3.44 -12.48
C PRO A 23 14.45 4.31 -11.26
N ALA A 24 13.40 4.67 -10.54
CA ALA A 24 13.49 5.32 -9.24
C ALA A 24 12.35 4.83 -8.34
N THR A 25 12.53 4.97 -7.03
CA THR A 25 11.44 4.82 -6.07
C THR A 25 11.39 6.04 -5.15
N THR A 26 10.24 6.28 -4.58
CA THR A 26 9.98 7.27 -3.52
C THR A 26 8.97 6.68 -2.55
N HIS A 27 8.68 7.37 -1.46
CA HIS A 27 7.63 6.93 -0.55
C HIS A 27 6.28 6.79 -1.29
N TRP A 28 5.55 5.71 -1.04
CA TRP A 28 4.28 5.41 -1.73
C TRP A 28 3.27 6.57 -1.67
N ALA A 29 3.22 7.32 -0.55
CA ALA A 29 2.33 8.47 -0.40
C ALA A 29 2.64 9.62 -1.37
N LEU A 30 3.87 9.70 -1.88
CA LEU A 30 4.34 10.74 -2.81
C LEU A 30 4.31 10.28 -4.27
N ALA A 31 3.95 9.02 -4.53
CA ALA A 31 4.03 8.42 -5.86
C ALA A 31 3.22 9.15 -6.92
N SER A 32 2.00 9.59 -6.59
CA SER A 32 1.13 10.33 -7.52
C SER A 32 1.75 11.67 -7.91
N GLN A 33 2.19 12.45 -6.92
CA GLN A 33 2.86 13.74 -7.14
C GLN A 33 4.15 13.58 -7.94
N PHE A 34 4.94 12.53 -7.64
CA PHE A 34 6.18 12.26 -8.34
C PHE A 34 5.95 11.93 -9.83
N ARG A 35 4.97 11.05 -10.15
CA ARG A 35 4.63 10.72 -11.54
C ARG A 35 4.15 11.93 -12.33
N GLN A 36 3.35 12.78 -11.72
CA GLN A 36 2.83 13.98 -12.36
C GLN A 36 3.96 14.98 -12.68
N ARG A 37 4.91 15.14 -11.76
CA ARG A 37 6.00 16.11 -11.90
C ARG A 37 7.14 15.63 -12.79
N TYR A 38 7.43 14.31 -12.77
CA TYR A 38 8.57 13.71 -13.48
C TYR A 38 8.13 12.51 -14.36
N PRO A 39 7.37 12.76 -15.43
CA PRO A 39 6.79 11.68 -16.26
C PRO A 39 7.86 10.87 -17.01
N ARG A 40 9.06 11.41 -17.19
CA ARG A 40 10.19 10.70 -17.84
C ARG A 40 10.90 9.69 -16.93
N VAL A 41 10.65 9.73 -15.62
CA VAL A 41 11.24 8.78 -14.66
C VAL A 41 10.36 7.53 -14.55
N ARG A 42 10.94 6.35 -14.66
CA ARG A 42 10.24 5.07 -14.45
C ARG A 42 10.07 4.80 -12.97
N LEU A 43 9.01 5.33 -12.37
CA LEU A 43 8.73 5.16 -10.96
C LEU A 43 8.28 3.73 -10.63
N GLN A 44 9.07 3.02 -9.84
CA GLN A 44 8.85 1.68 -9.31
C GLN A 44 8.51 1.76 -7.82
N VAL A 45 7.31 2.26 -7.51
CA VAL A 45 6.86 2.53 -6.13
C VAL A 45 6.78 1.28 -5.25
N GLN A 46 6.70 0.09 -5.84
CA GLN A 46 6.66 -1.17 -5.10
C GLN A 46 8.00 -1.51 -4.43
N HIS A 47 9.13 -1.09 -5.00
CA HIS A 47 10.44 -1.43 -4.47
C HIS A 47 10.85 -0.56 -3.28
N LEU A 48 11.47 -1.17 -2.27
CA LEU A 48 12.05 -0.46 -1.13
C LEU A 48 13.17 0.47 -1.56
N HIS A 49 14.00 0.05 -2.52
CA HIS A 49 15.04 0.88 -3.13
C HIS A 49 15.19 0.53 -4.61
N CYS A 50 15.70 1.49 -5.38
CA CYS A 50 16.06 1.32 -6.79
C CYS A 50 17.48 1.83 -7.03
N GLN A 51 18.21 1.10 -7.87
CA GLN A 51 19.53 1.50 -8.38
C GLN A 51 19.44 1.82 -9.86
N HIS A 52 20.06 2.90 -10.28
CA HIS A 52 20.32 3.24 -11.67
C HIS A 52 21.72 3.84 -11.79
N GLN A 53 22.62 3.11 -12.45
CA GLN A 53 24.04 3.44 -12.46
C GLN A 53 24.60 3.54 -11.01
N GLN A 54 25.25 4.68 -10.67
CA GLN A 54 25.75 4.97 -9.33
C GLN A 54 24.78 5.80 -8.47
N ARG A 55 23.47 5.79 -8.80
CA ARG A 55 22.44 6.57 -8.11
C ARG A 55 21.41 5.65 -7.51
N PHE A 56 21.12 5.86 -6.25
CA PHE A 56 20.20 5.06 -5.46
C PHE A 56 19.03 5.91 -4.97
N THR A 57 17.84 5.35 -4.95
CA THR A 57 16.65 5.96 -4.31
C THR A 57 16.01 4.94 -3.40
N SER A 58 15.43 5.37 -2.28
CA SER A 58 14.65 4.52 -1.39
C SER A 58 13.26 5.11 -1.09
N GLY A 59 12.32 4.23 -0.70
CA GLY A 59 10.93 4.58 -0.50
C GLY A 59 10.69 5.45 0.73
N GLY A 60 10.92 4.94 1.91
CA GLY A 60 10.70 5.64 3.19
C GLY A 60 11.92 5.61 4.08
N ALA A 61 11.81 6.13 5.31
CA ALA A 61 12.91 6.17 6.27
C ALA A 61 13.52 4.78 6.53
N GLN A 62 12.68 3.80 6.81
CA GLN A 62 13.10 2.40 7.00
C GLN A 62 13.68 1.78 5.71
N ALA A 63 13.17 2.15 4.53
CA ALA A 63 13.74 1.71 3.26
C ALA A 63 15.13 2.30 2.99
N GLY A 64 15.48 3.38 3.67
CA GLY A 64 16.86 3.91 3.72
C GLY A 64 17.83 2.93 4.37
N LEU A 65 17.40 2.27 5.44
CA LEU A 65 18.20 1.24 6.10
C LEU A 65 18.38 0.01 5.19
N ASP A 66 17.33 -0.42 4.47
CA ASP A 66 17.46 -1.49 3.46
C ASP A 66 18.47 -1.12 2.38
N LEU A 67 18.46 0.14 1.93
CA LEU A 67 19.45 0.65 0.97
C LEU A 67 20.86 0.62 1.56
N CYS A 68 21.07 1.04 2.80
CA CYS A 68 22.38 0.98 3.46
C CYS A 68 22.88 -0.46 3.56
N LEU A 69 22.04 -1.40 3.98
CA LEU A 69 22.39 -2.83 4.03
C LEU A 69 22.68 -3.40 2.64
N HIS A 70 21.96 -2.96 1.61
CA HIS A 70 22.25 -3.32 0.22
C HIS A 70 23.62 -2.81 -0.23
N LEU A 71 23.98 -1.57 0.07
CA LEU A 71 25.29 -1.00 -0.24
C LEU A 71 26.42 -1.70 0.50
N ILE A 72 26.24 -2.03 1.78
CA ILE A 72 27.20 -2.83 2.55
C ILE A 72 27.39 -4.20 1.88
N SER A 73 26.28 -4.84 1.48
CA SER A 73 26.35 -6.13 0.80
C SER A 73 27.12 -6.07 -0.53
N GLN A 74 26.93 -4.97 -1.30
CA GLN A 74 27.63 -4.78 -2.57
C GLN A 74 29.15 -4.49 -2.40
N HIS A 75 29.53 -3.72 -1.39
CA HIS A 75 30.91 -3.23 -1.25
C HIS A 75 31.75 -4.03 -0.26
N ALA A 76 31.15 -4.65 0.74
CA ALA A 76 31.84 -5.36 1.81
C ALA A 76 31.35 -6.82 1.98
N GLY A 77 30.46 -7.27 1.09
CA GLY A 77 29.97 -8.63 1.05
C GLY A 77 28.72 -8.88 1.88
N PRO A 78 27.95 -9.95 1.53
CA PRO A 78 26.67 -10.25 2.16
C PRO A 78 26.80 -10.64 3.63
N TRP A 79 27.93 -11.26 4.02
CA TRP A 79 28.17 -11.65 5.42
C TRP A 79 28.19 -10.44 6.36
N LEU A 80 28.93 -9.38 6.01
CA LEU A 80 28.97 -8.17 6.85
C LEU A 80 27.59 -7.49 6.92
N ALA A 81 26.85 -7.48 5.80
CA ALA A 81 25.49 -6.94 5.79
C ALA A 81 24.54 -7.71 6.74
N GLU A 82 24.69 -9.05 6.86
CA GLU A 82 23.94 -9.85 7.84
C GLU A 82 24.33 -9.51 9.28
N GLN A 83 25.64 -9.37 9.57
CA GLN A 83 26.09 -9.01 10.91
C GLN A 83 25.57 -7.62 11.33
N VAL A 84 25.59 -6.65 10.40
CA VAL A 84 25.06 -5.31 10.66
C VAL A 84 23.55 -5.36 10.87
N ALA A 85 22.81 -6.12 10.04
CA ALA A 85 21.37 -6.28 10.20
C ALA A 85 21.01 -6.92 11.56
N ALA A 86 21.75 -7.96 11.97
CA ALA A 86 21.55 -8.60 13.27
C ALA A 86 21.86 -7.65 14.43
N ALA A 87 22.93 -6.87 14.36
CA ALA A 87 23.28 -5.87 15.38
C ALA A 87 22.22 -4.76 15.49
N LEU A 88 21.57 -4.39 14.39
CA LEU A 88 20.49 -3.40 14.33
C LEU A 88 19.11 -4.00 14.63
N VAL A 89 19.00 -5.31 14.79
CA VAL A 89 17.73 -6.04 15.01
C VAL A 89 16.75 -5.76 13.87
N VAL A 90 17.20 -5.82 12.62
CA VAL A 90 16.37 -5.56 11.44
C VAL A 90 16.37 -6.75 10.48
N ASP A 91 15.19 -6.98 9.87
CA ASP A 91 15.01 -7.99 8.84
C ASP A 91 15.46 -7.43 7.48
N ARG A 92 16.35 -8.15 6.79
CA ARG A 92 16.80 -7.81 5.42
C ARG A 92 15.81 -8.18 4.32
N GLN A 93 14.87 -9.09 4.59
CA GLN A 93 13.91 -9.61 3.61
C GLN A 93 12.51 -9.02 3.79
N ARG A 94 12.42 -7.71 3.92
CA ARG A 94 11.15 -7.03 4.19
C ARG A 94 10.18 -6.99 3.00
N GLY A 95 10.60 -7.47 1.80
CA GLY A 95 9.76 -7.51 0.61
C GLY A 95 9.52 -6.13 -0.01
N GLU A 96 8.31 -5.92 -0.54
CA GLU A 96 7.93 -4.67 -1.21
C GLU A 96 7.37 -3.62 -0.24
N GLN A 97 7.59 -2.31 -0.54
CA GLN A 97 7.05 -1.25 0.30
C GLN A 97 5.52 -1.12 0.19
N THR A 98 4.90 -1.61 -0.87
CA THR A 98 3.45 -1.56 -1.06
C THR A 98 2.69 -2.29 0.02
N ARG A 99 3.29 -3.30 0.67
CA ARG A 99 2.70 -4.00 1.83
C ARG A 99 2.50 -3.09 3.06
N PHE A 100 3.22 -1.97 3.13
CA PHE A 100 3.11 -0.99 4.21
C PHE A 100 2.16 0.16 3.85
N GLN A 101 1.65 0.20 2.63
CA GLN A 101 0.68 1.18 2.22
C GLN A 101 -0.68 0.87 2.87
N PRO A 102 -1.30 1.84 3.56
CA PRO A 102 -2.66 1.65 4.05
C PRO A 102 -3.60 1.31 2.89
N LEU A 103 -4.40 0.27 3.06
CA LEU A 103 -5.39 -0.11 2.05
C LEU A 103 -6.48 0.96 1.86
N LEU A 104 -6.80 1.67 2.95
CA LEU A 104 -7.76 2.76 2.94
C LEU A 104 -7.03 4.10 2.92
N PRO A 105 -7.37 5.00 1.99
CA PRO A 105 -6.83 6.36 1.99
C PRO A 105 -7.40 7.15 3.17
N THR A 106 -6.66 8.15 3.65
CA THR A 106 -7.20 9.18 4.53
C THR A 106 -8.11 10.08 3.70
N PRO A 107 -9.43 10.15 3.98
CA PRO A 107 -10.34 10.96 3.20
C PRO A 107 -10.13 12.44 3.48
N ARG A 108 -10.44 13.29 2.48
CA ARG A 108 -10.48 14.74 2.68
C ARG A 108 -11.59 15.08 3.68
N GLN A 109 -11.36 16.11 4.49
CA GLN A 109 -12.25 16.49 5.59
C GLN A 109 -13.29 17.56 5.22
N ASP A 110 -13.38 17.90 3.94
CA ASP A 110 -14.20 19.00 3.41
C ASP A 110 -15.65 18.59 3.06
N ASP A 111 -16.04 17.33 3.27
CA ASP A 111 -17.39 16.81 3.00
C ASP A 111 -17.90 15.98 4.19
N PRO A 112 -18.53 16.61 5.20
CA PRO A 112 -19.01 15.92 6.40
C PRO A 112 -20.02 14.80 6.12
N ALA A 113 -20.95 15.02 5.18
CA ALA A 113 -21.94 14.00 4.83
C ALA A 113 -21.30 12.76 4.21
N LEU A 114 -20.27 12.95 3.38
CA LEU A 114 -19.51 11.84 2.83
C LEU A 114 -18.67 11.13 3.92
N LEU A 115 -18.11 11.87 4.87
CA LEU A 115 -17.40 11.26 6.01
C LEU A 115 -18.33 10.38 6.84
N ASP A 116 -19.57 10.80 7.06
CA ASP A 116 -20.57 9.98 7.75
C ASP A 116 -20.94 8.74 6.94
N LEU A 117 -21.04 8.84 5.61
CA LEU A 117 -21.22 7.69 4.73
C LEU A 117 -20.04 6.71 4.84
N LEU A 118 -18.80 7.20 4.87
CA LEU A 118 -17.62 6.34 5.03
C LEU A 118 -17.61 5.61 6.38
N ARG A 119 -17.99 6.29 7.47
CA ARG A 119 -18.16 5.66 8.79
C ARG A 119 -19.27 4.60 8.79
N TRP A 120 -20.37 4.87 8.08
CA TRP A 120 -21.45 3.91 7.91
C TRP A 120 -20.99 2.67 7.13
N LEU A 121 -20.25 2.86 6.02
CA LEU A 121 -19.62 1.77 5.26
C LEU A 121 -18.67 0.91 6.11
N GLN A 122 -17.86 1.53 6.98
CA GLN A 122 -16.96 0.81 7.89
C GLN A 122 -17.72 -0.16 8.80
N ARG A 123 -18.88 0.24 9.29
CA ARG A 123 -19.70 -0.60 10.17
C ARG A 123 -20.52 -1.69 9.46
N ARG A 124 -20.79 -1.49 8.16
CA ARG A 124 -21.67 -2.36 7.38
C ARG A 124 -21.02 -2.99 6.15
N HIS A 125 -19.70 -3.02 6.12
CA HIS A 125 -18.94 -3.49 4.97
C HIS A 125 -19.26 -4.94 4.55
N ALA A 126 -19.74 -5.79 5.45
CA ALA A 126 -20.10 -7.17 5.18
C ALA A 126 -21.46 -7.31 4.44
N GLU A 127 -22.30 -6.26 4.46
CA GLU A 127 -23.61 -6.29 3.83
C GLU A 127 -23.53 -6.15 2.30
N SER A 128 -24.62 -6.51 1.62
CA SER A 128 -24.78 -6.19 0.19
C SER A 128 -25.09 -4.71 0.05
N ILE A 129 -24.18 -3.97 -0.54
CA ILE A 129 -24.28 -2.51 -0.69
C ILE A 129 -24.10 -2.18 -2.17
N ASP A 130 -25.07 -1.46 -2.73
CA ASP A 130 -25.05 -0.97 -4.10
C ASP A 130 -24.90 0.55 -4.19
N LEU A 131 -24.68 1.05 -5.39
CA LEU A 131 -24.47 2.49 -5.63
C LEU A 131 -25.74 3.31 -5.38
N ASP A 132 -26.91 2.77 -5.65
CA ASP A 132 -28.19 3.49 -5.50
C ASP A 132 -28.51 3.70 -4.03
N MET A 133 -28.24 2.69 -3.19
CA MET A 133 -28.34 2.81 -1.73
C MET A 133 -27.42 3.92 -1.18
N LEU A 134 -26.16 3.97 -1.67
CA LEU A 134 -25.20 5.00 -1.25
C LEU A 134 -25.61 6.40 -1.71
N ALA A 135 -26.13 6.53 -2.94
CA ALA A 135 -26.61 7.77 -3.52
C ALA A 135 -27.85 8.30 -2.77
N ALA A 136 -28.80 7.41 -2.48
CA ALA A 136 -30.00 7.73 -1.69
C ALA A 136 -29.62 8.25 -0.29
N ARG A 137 -28.62 7.62 0.35
CA ARG A 137 -28.14 8.03 1.68
C ARG A 137 -27.48 9.41 1.71
N LEU A 138 -26.89 9.85 0.60
CA LEU A 138 -26.35 11.20 0.41
C LEU A 138 -27.34 12.17 -0.24
N HIS A 139 -28.60 11.75 -0.48
CA HIS A 139 -29.61 12.53 -1.18
C HIS A 139 -29.13 13.11 -2.51
N CYS A 140 -28.42 12.31 -3.31
CA CYS A 140 -27.85 12.76 -4.58
C CYS A 140 -27.94 11.65 -5.65
N SER A 141 -27.67 12.02 -6.92
CA SER A 141 -27.56 11.05 -8.00
C SER A 141 -26.29 10.18 -7.87
N THR A 142 -26.30 8.97 -8.44
CA THR A 142 -25.13 8.08 -8.52
C THR A 142 -23.92 8.76 -9.18
N ARG A 143 -24.14 9.60 -10.21
CA ARG A 143 -23.08 10.41 -10.85
C ARG A 143 -22.44 11.39 -9.84
N THR A 144 -23.22 12.06 -9.04
CA THR A 144 -22.75 13.00 -8.00
C THR A 144 -22.01 12.25 -6.90
N LEU A 145 -22.54 11.11 -6.43
CA LEU A 145 -21.87 10.22 -5.49
C LEU A 145 -20.48 9.84 -5.99
N LEU A 146 -20.37 9.29 -7.20
CA LEU A 146 -19.09 8.84 -7.77
C LEU A 146 -18.05 9.97 -7.82
N ARG A 147 -18.46 11.16 -8.24
CA ARG A 147 -17.61 12.34 -8.29
C ARG A 147 -17.11 12.76 -6.90
N ARG A 148 -18.04 12.91 -5.93
CA ARG A 148 -17.71 13.29 -4.54
C ARG A 148 -16.81 12.26 -3.89
N PHE A 149 -17.14 10.97 -4.05
CA PHE A 149 -16.39 9.86 -3.47
C PHE A 149 -14.95 9.82 -4.03
N LYS A 150 -14.80 9.96 -5.35
CA LYS A 150 -13.48 10.00 -6.02
C LYS A 150 -12.66 11.22 -5.59
N ALA A 151 -13.29 12.39 -5.44
CA ALA A 151 -12.63 13.62 -4.99
C ALA A 151 -12.11 13.49 -3.55
N ALA A 152 -12.88 12.87 -2.66
CA ALA A 152 -12.54 12.75 -1.24
C ALA A 152 -11.56 11.60 -0.93
N THR A 153 -11.68 10.47 -1.64
CA THR A 153 -10.93 9.25 -1.31
C THR A 153 -9.92 8.83 -2.38
N GLY A 154 -10.02 9.37 -3.59
CA GLY A 154 -9.27 8.88 -4.75
C GLY A 154 -9.75 7.55 -5.32
N LEU A 155 -10.76 6.91 -4.71
CA LEU A 155 -11.29 5.59 -5.07
C LEU A 155 -12.73 5.67 -5.55
N THR A 156 -13.20 4.62 -6.23
CA THR A 156 -14.65 4.41 -6.41
C THR A 156 -15.27 3.85 -5.12
N PRO A 157 -16.60 3.99 -4.91
CA PRO A 157 -17.27 3.37 -3.76
C PRO A 157 -17.04 1.86 -3.66
N ASN A 158 -17.08 1.15 -4.79
CA ASN A 158 -16.82 -0.29 -4.83
C ASN A 158 -15.38 -0.63 -4.44
N ASP A 159 -14.37 0.05 -5.00
CA ASP A 159 -12.97 -0.17 -4.62
C ASP A 159 -12.73 0.10 -3.13
N TYR A 160 -13.37 1.14 -2.59
CA TYR A 160 -13.29 1.46 -1.17
C TYR A 160 -13.92 0.37 -0.30
N LEU A 161 -15.12 -0.12 -0.66
CA LEU A 161 -15.80 -1.22 0.03
C LEU A 161 -14.96 -2.50 0.00
N GLN A 162 -14.39 -2.84 -1.16
CA GLN A 162 -13.50 -3.98 -1.30
C GLN A 162 -12.30 -3.87 -0.34
N ARG A 163 -11.68 -2.70 -0.27
CA ARG A 163 -10.55 -2.47 0.64
C ARG A 163 -10.95 -2.53 2.11
N LEU A 164 -12.14 -2.02 2.47
CA LEU A 164 -12.70 -2.17 3.82
C LEU A 164 -12.83 -3.64 4.23
N ARG A 165 -13.39 -4.47 3.34
CA ARG A 165 -13.54 -5.92 3.55
C ARG A 165 -12.19 -6.59 3.76
N ILE A 166 -11.17 -6.22 2.99
CA ILE A 166 -9.82 -6.78 3.14
C ILE A 166 -9.16 -6.32 4.45
N VAL A 167 -9.34 -5.06 4.87
CA VAL A 167 -8.86 -4.58 6.18
C VAL A 167 -9.53 -5.36 7.33
N ALA A 168 -10.85 -5.58 7.25
CA ALA A 168 -11.56 -6.40 8.23
C ALA A 168 -11.05 -7.85 8.24
N ALA A 169 -10.80 -8.42 7.06
CA ALA A 169 -10.22 -9.77 6.94
C ALA A 169 -8.80 -9.85 7.53
N GLN A 170 -7.96 -8.83 7.36
CA GLN A 170 -6.63 -8.78 7.99
C GLN A 170 -6.72 -8.84 9.52
N SER A 171 -7.72 -8.17 10.11
CA SER A 171 -7.97 -8.23 11.55
C SER A 171 -8.47 -9.62 11.99
N ALA A 172 -9.40 -10.22 11.24
CA ALA A 172 -9.92 -11.56 11.52
C ALA A 172 -8.85 -12.66 11.36
N LEU A 173 -7.92 -12.52 10.40
CA LEU A 173 -6.82 -13.45 10.16
C LEU A 173 -5.80 -13.52 11.33
N ARG A 174 -5.79 -12.55 12.23
CA ARG A 174 -4.98 -12.56 13.46
C ARG A 174 -5.55 -13.50 14.53
N GLN A 175 -6.76 -14.01 14.33
CA GLN A 175 -7.41 -14.96 15.23
C GLN A 175 -7.30 -16.37 14.62
N PRO A 176 -6.67 -17.34 15.31
CA PRO A 176 -6.38 -18.65 14.72
C PRO A 176 -7.62 -19.54 14.55
N GLN A 177 -8.72 -19.28 15.27
CA GLN A 177 -9.87 -20.16 15.38
C GLN A 177 -10.79 -20.20 14.16
N GLN A 178 -10.78 -19.14 13.32
CA GLN A 178 -11.67 -19.04 12.16
C GLN A 178 -11.06 -19.66 10.91
N SER A 179 -11.83 -20.41 10.13
CA SER A 179 -11.43 -20.87 8.81
C SER A 179 -11.36 -19.72 7.81
N LEU A 180 -10.64 -19.90 6.70
CA LEU A 180 -10.58 -18.88 5.63
C LEU A 180 -11.95 -18.68 4.97
N GLU A 181 -12.78 -19.72 4.90
CA GLU A 181 -14.16 -19.66 4.42
C GLU A 181 -15.02 -18.78 5.35
N GLN A 182 -14.96 -19.05 6.67
CA GLN A 182 -15.69 -18.26 7.66
C GLN A 182 -15.31 -16.79 7.60
N ILE A 183 -14.01 -16.49 7.46
CA ILE A 183 -13.54 -15.11 7.33
C ILE A 183 -14.05 -14.47 6.04
N ALA A 184 -13.98 -15.17 4.89
CA ALA A 184 -14.50 -14.64 3.63
C ALA A 184 -15.99 -14.27 3.75
N LEU A 185 -16.81 -15.16 4.32
CA LEU A 185 -18.24 -14.91 4.55
C LEU A 185 -18.47 -13.75 5.53
N SER A 186 -17.75 -13.70 6.64
CA SER A 186 -17.92 -12.66 7.67
C SER A 186 -17.59 -11.26 7.19
N VAL A 187 -16.77 -11.13 6.17
CA VAL A 187 -16.41 -9.82 5.57
C VAL A 187 -17.18 -9.51 4.27
N GLY A 188 -18.19 -10.35 3.92
CA GLY A 188 -19.14 -10.09 2.84
C GLY A 188 -18.75 -10.66 1.47
N TYR A 189 -17.89 -11.69 1.40
CA TYR A 189 -17.66 -12.47 0.18
C TYR A 189 -18.47 -13.76 0.22
N GLN A 190 -19.12 -14.08 -0.91
CA GLN A 190 -19.92 -15.30 -1.04
C GLN A 190 -19.04 -16.53 -1.30
N ASP A 191 -17.84 -16.35 -1.86
CA ASP A 191 -16.91 -17.43 -2.13
C ASP A 191 -15.47 -17.09 -1.74
N ARG A 192 -14.74 -18.12 -1.35
CA ARG A 192 -13.33 -18.05 -0.92
C ARG A 192 -12.39 -17.68 -2.07
N ALA A 193 -12.68 -18.07 -3.30
CA ALA A 193 -11.77 -17.86 -4.42
C ALA A 193 -11.68 -16.38 -4.80
N THR A 194 -12.82 -15.71 -4.89
CA THR A 194 -12.90 -14.25 -5.10
C THR A 194 -12.22 -13.49 -3.97
N PHE A 195 -12.48 -13.87 -2.72
CA PHE A 195 -11.81 -13.30 -1.55
C PHE A 195 -10.29 -13.47 -1.64
N ALA A 196 -9.79 -14.70 -1.87
CA ALA A 196 -8.35 -14.97 -1.90
C ALA A 196 -7.62 -14.23 -3.02
N ARG A 197 -8.25 -14.14 -4.21
CA ARG A 197 -7.72 -13.40 -5.36
C ARG A 197 -7.57 -11.91 -5.05
N LEU A 198 -8.63 -11.29 -4.52
CA LEU A 198 -8.62 -9.86 -4.21
C LEU A 198 -7.68 -9.55 -3.03
N PHE A 199 -7.67 -10.39 -2.01
CA PHE A 199 -6.73 -10.26 -0.90
C PHE A 199 -5.29 -10.27 -1.40
N LYS A 200 -4.92 -11.25 -2.26
CA LYS A 200 -3.58 -11.32 -2.86
C LYS A 200 -3.28 -10.08 -3.72
N GLN A 201 -4.24 -9.61 -4.50
CA GLN A 201 -4.09 -8.41 -5.32
C GLN A 201 -3.80 -7.15 -4.48
N LEU A 202 -4.50 -6.97 -3.35
CA LEU A 202 -4.39 -5.78 -2.52
C LEU A 202 -3.26 -5.87 -1.48
N CYS A 203 -2.94 -7.07 -0.98
CA CYS A 203 -1.95 -7.28 0.08
C CYS A 203 -0.60 -7.82 -0.43
N GLY A 204 -0.51 -8.25 -1.70
CA GLY A 204 0.69 -8.86 -2.28
C GLY A 204 0.92 -10.33 -1.89
N GLU A 205 0.16 -10.87 -0.93
CA GLU A 205 0.28 -12.24 -0.44
C GLU A 205 -1.09 -12.89 -0.24
N THR A 206 -1.13 -14.24 -0.20
CA THR A 206 -2.41 -14.95 0.03
C THR A 206 -2.87 -14.81 1.49
N PRO A 207 -4.20 -14.95 1.77
CA PRO A 207 -4.72 -14.92 3.14
C PRO A 207 -4.03 -15.92 4.08
N GLY A 208 -3.72 -17.13 3.58
CA GLY A 208 -3.01 -18.15 4.35
C GLY A 208 -1.56 -17.78 4.67
N ALA A 209 -0.84 -17.17 3.71
CA ALA A 209 0.52 -16.66 3.93
C ALA A 209 0.51 -15.50 4.94
N TYR A 210 -0.42 -14.56 4.78
CA TYR A 210 -0.64 -13.47 5.73
C TYR A 210 -0.87 -14.00 7.16
N ARG A 211 -1.79 -14.96 7.33
CA ARG A 211 -2.08 -15.58 8.64
C ARG A 211 -0.83 -16.19 9.27
N ARG A 212 -0.08 -17.01 8.53
CA ARG A 212 1.15 -17.61 9.04
C ARG A 212 2.14 -16.57 9.53
N ARG A 213 2.32 -15.49 8.75
CA ARG A 213 3.26 -14.41 9.10
C ARG A 213 2.84 -13.62 10.33
N VAL A 214 1.54 -13.33 10.51
CA VAL A 214 1.06 -12.51 11.64
C VAL A 214 0.85 -13.31 12.93
N LEU A 215 0.78 -14.65 12.84
CA LEU A 215 0.70 -15.56 13.98
C LEU A 215 2.05 -16.21 14.31
N ALA A 216 3.08 -15.99 13.49
CA ALA A 216 4.43 -16.42 13.84
C ALA A 216 4.89 -15.68 15.12
N PRO A 217 5.51 -16.41 16.10
CA PRO A 217 6.02 -15.85 17.33
C PRO A 217 7.14 -14.83 17.10
#